data_a33831423753225f4f06d55d8c024cd5
#
_entry.id   a33831423753225f4f06d55d8c024cd5
#
_cell.length_a   1.000
_cell.length_b   1.000
_cell.length_c   1.000
_cell.angle_alpha   90.00
_cell.angle_beta   90.00
_cell.angle_gamma   90.00
#
_symmetry.space_group_name_H-M   'P 1'
#
loop_
_entity.id
_entity.type
_entity.pdbx_description
1 polymer ?
#
loop_
_entity_poly.entity_id
_entity_poly.type
_entity_poly.pdbx_seq_one_letter_code
_entity_poly.pdbx_strand_id
1 'polypeptide(L)'
;MSIISGVGRAAEFGVLVRDADALQRASTLDTVVFDKTGTLTEGKPQVVAVKTFADVDEAQALRLVAALEQGSSHPLARAILDKAGDMQLPQVNGFRTLRGLGVSGEAEGHALLLGNQALLNDQQVDTKAIEADISAQASQGATPALLAVTGKR
;
A
#
# COMPACT_ATOMS: atom_id res chain seq x y z
N MET A 1 20.00 26.88 -30.55
CA MET A 1 18.61 27.13 -30.09
C MET A 1 18.61 28.16 -28.99
N SER A 2 17.68 29.10 -29.00
CA SER A 2 17.60 30.15 -27.96
C SER A 2 17.04 29.56 -26.67
N ILE A 3 17.56 29.98 -25.50
CA ILE A 3 17.04 29.64 -24.17
C ILE A 3 15.53 29.93 -24.07
N ILE A 4 15.07 31.01 -24.68
CA ILE A 4 13.64 31.40 -24.74
C ILE A 4 12.78 30.32 -25.40
N SER A 5 13.23 29.73 -26.49
CA SER A 5 12.52 28.63 -27.16
C SER A 5 12.46 27.38 -26.29
N GLY A 6 13.51 27.12 -25.53
CA GLY A 6 13.57 25.99 -24.59
C GLY A 6 12.59 26.16 -23.41
N VAL A 7 12.51 27.37 -22.84
CA VAL A 7 11.58 27.70 -21.74
C VAL A 7 10.12 27.58 -22.23
N GLY A 8 9.82 28.09 -23.43
CA GLY A 8 8.48 27.95 -24.03
C GLY A 8 8.07 26.49 -24.21
N ARG A 9 9.00 25.68 -24.71
CA ARG A 9 8.74 24.23 -24.90
C ARG A 9 8.57 23.47 -23.57
N ALA A 10 9.37 23.85 -22.54
CA ALA A 10 9.23 23.27 -21.22
C ALA A 10 7.86 23.58 -20.61
N ALA A 11 7.37 24.82 -20.79
CA ALA A 11 6.05 25.24 -20.32
C ALA A 11 4.90 24.44 -20.95
N GLU A 12 5.00 24.04 -22.20
CA GLU A 12 4.01 23.18 -22.87
C GLU A 12 3.90 21.80 -22.19
N PHE A 13 4.97 21.32 -21.54
CA PHE A 13 4.99 20.09 -20.76
C PHE A 13 4.72 20.31 -19.26
N GLY A 14 4.25 21.50 -18.86
CA GLY A 14 3.97 21.83 -17.47
C GLY A 14 5.20 22.13 -16.61
N VAL A 15 6.38 22.27 -17.22
CA VAL A 15 7.63 22.60 -16.51
C VAL A 15 7.83 24.11 -16.46
N LEU A 16 7.79 24.68 -15.24
CA LEU A 16 8.02 26.09 -15.01
C LEU A 16 9.48 26.34 -14.67
N VAL A 17 10.21 26.98 -15.58
CA VAL A 17 11.61 27.36 -15.38
C VAL A 17 11.64 28.75 -14.75
N ARG A 18 12.17 28.86 -13.53
CA ARG A 18 12.30 30.14 -12.79
C ARG A 18 13.62 30.86 -13.02
N ASP A 19 14.64 30.11 -13.46
CA ASP A 19 16.01 30.61 -13.60
C ASP A 19 16.61 30.08 -14.90
N ALA A 20 17.05 31.00 -15.75
CA ALA A 20 17.68 30.68 -17.04
C ALA A 20 19.05 30.03 -16.87
N ASP A 21 19.81 30.38 -15.81
CA ASP A 21 21.13 29.80 -15.52
C ASP A 21 20.97 28.33 -15.07
N ALA A 22 19.89 28.01 -14.38
CA ALA A 22 19.57 26.64 -14.01
C ALA A 22 19.32 25.77 -15.26
N LEU A 23 18.61 26.30 -16.26
CA LEU A 23 18.38 25.61 -17.52
C LEU A 23 19.68 25.38 -18.30
N GLN A 24 20.56 26.35 -18.31
CA GLN A 24 21.87 26.24 -18.97
C GLN A 24 22.75 25.20 -18.27
N ARG A 25 22.79 25.18 -16.94
CA ARG A 25 23.49 24.15 -16.17
C ARG A 25 22.90 22.76 -16.36
N ALA A 26 21.57 22.66 -16.53
CA ALA A 26 20.92 21.39 -16.79
C ALA A 26 21.40 20.72 -18.10
N SER A 27 21.86 21.50 -19.10
CA SER A 27 22.38 20.96 -20.35
C SER A 27 23.72 20.22 -20.20
N THR A 28 24.42 20.38 -19.08
CA THR A 28 25.71 19.75 -18.79
C THR A 28 25.63 18.61 -17.79
N LEU A 29 24.41 18.24 -17.35
CA LEU A 29 24.21 17.11 -16.45
C LEU A 29 24.45 15.79 -17.19
N ASP A 30 25.21 14.91 -16.57
CA ASP A 30 25.47 13.54 -16.99
C ASP A 30 24.68 12.52 -16.13
N THR A 31 24.19 12.95 -14.97
CA THR A 31 23.50 12.11 -14.01
C THR A 31 22.25 12.81 -13.47
N VAL A 32 21.12 12.10 -13.47
CA VAL A 32 19.85 12.58 -12.91
C VAL A 32 19.39 11.63 -11.81
N VAL A 33 19.12 12.16 -10.64
CA VAL A 33 18.58 11.41 -9.51
C VAL A 33 17.09 11.76 -9.38
N PHE A 34 16.25 10.74 -9.43
CA PHE A 34 14.80 10.90 -9.21
C PHE A 34 14.42 10.42 -7.81
N ASP A 35 13.65 11.23 -7.09
CA ASP A 35 12.88 10.70 -5.96
C ASP A 35 11.78 9.79 -6.49
N LYS A 36 11.60 8.62 -5.86
CA LYS A 36 10.59 7.65 -6.30
C LYS A 36 9.19 8.09 -5.90
N THR A 37 9.01 8.43 -4.62
CA THR A 37 7.67 8.59 -4.04
C THR A 37 7.13 10.00 -4.27
N GLY A 38 6.01 10.08 -5.00
CA GLY A 38 5.39 11.37 -5.35
C GLY A 38 6.01 12.07 -6.57
N THR A 39 7.09 11.52 -7.15
CA THR A 39 7.73 12.01 -8.38
C THR A 39 7.55 11.02 -9.52
N LEU A 40 8.01 9.78 -9.35
CA LEU A 40 7.82 8.70 -10.32
C LEU A 40 6.55 7.88 -10.06
N THR A 41 5.93 8.07 -8.89
CA THR A 41 4.69 7.44 -8.49
C THR A 41 3.71 8.51 -8.01
N GLU A 42 2.42 8.23 -8.11
CA GLU A 42 1.37 9.14 -7.62
C GLU A 42 1.37 9.31 -6.09
N GLY A 43 2.17 8.51 -5.36
CA GLY A 43 2.21 8.52 -3.90
C GLY A 43 0.91 8.07 -3.23
N LYS A 44 -0.04 7.52 -4.01
CA LYS A 44 -1.33 7.03 -3.52
C LYS A 44 -1.37 5.52 -3.63
N PRO A 45 -1.22 4.78 -2.54
CA PRO A 45 -1.42 3.34 -2.54
C PRO A 45 -2.83 2.98 -2.99
N GLN A 46 -2.98 1.88 -3.72
CA GLN A 46 -4.27 1.32 -4.12
C GLN A 46 -4.26 -0.19 -3.91
N VAL A 47 -5.41 -0.77 -3.54
CA VAL A 47 -5.56 -2.22 -3.48
C VAL A 47 -5.71 -2.75 -4.90
N VAL A 48 -4.70 -3.45 -5.39
CA VAL A 48 -4.65 -4.00 -6.75
C VAL A 48 -5.30 -5.37 -6.86
N ALA A 49 -5.28 -6.17 -5.80
CA ALA A 49 -5.92 -7.48 -5.75
C ALA A 49 -6.28 -7.86 -4.30
N VAL A 50 -7.33 -8.64 -4.16
CA VAL A 50 -7.67 -9.39 -2.94
C VAL A 50 -7.66 -10.85 -3.34
N LYS A 51 -7.01 -11.71 -2.56
CA LYS A 51 -6.96 -13.16 -2.78
C LYS A 51 -7.30 -13.87 -1.49
N THR A 52 -8.13 -14.88 -1.56
CA THR A 52 -8.49 -15.75 -0.43
C THR A 52 -7.96 -17.15 -0.65
N PHE A 53 -7.52 -17.81 0.41
CA PHE A 53 -6.92 -19.14 0.38
C PHE A 53 -7.67 -20.16 1.26
N ALA A 54 -8.91 -19.84 1.62
CA ALA A 54 -9.84 -20.69 2.36
C ALA A 54 -11.26 -20.41 1.86
N ASP A 55 -12.26 -21.08 2.42
CA ASP A 55 -13.68 -20.85 2.11
C ASP A 55 -14.17 -19.49 2.66
N VAL A 56 -13.43 -18.43 2.40
CA VAL A 56 -13.74 -17.05 2.77
C VAL A 56 -13.98 -16.25 1.50
N ASP A 57 -15.10 -15.58 1.44
CA ASP A 57 -15.43 -14.69 0.34
C ASP A 57 -14.51 -13.45 0.35
N GLU A 58 -14.08 -12.99 -0.83
CA GLU A 58 -13.20 -11.82 -0.98
C GLU A 58 -13.81 -10.54 -0.38
N ALA A 59 -15.13 -10.37 -0.52
CA ALA A 59 -15.82 -9.22 0.05
C ALA A 59 -15.81 -9.27 1.59
N GLN A 60 -15.98 -10.47 2.18
CA GLN A 60 -15.87 -10.64 3.62
C GLN A 60 -14.45 -10.40 4.11
N ALA A 61 -13.44 -10.92 3.41
CA ALA A 61 -12.04 -10.67 3.74
C ALA A 61 -11.73 -9.17 3.71
N LEU A 62 -12.12 -8.46 2.64
CA LEU A 62 -11.92 -7.02 2.52
C LEU A 62 -12.62 -6.25 3.64
N ARG A 63 -13.84 -6.66 4.01
CA ARG A 63 -14.62 -6.04 5.09
C ARG A 63 -13.93 -6.16 6.45
N LEU A 64 -13.36 -7.33 6.77
CA LEU A 64 -12.62 -7.57 8.02
C LEU A 64 -11.30 -6.78 8.05
N VAL A 65 -10.56 -6.76 6.93
CA VAL A 65 -9.34 -5.96 6.79
C VAL A 65 -9.63 -4.48 6.97
N ALA A 66 -10.66 -3.96 6.30
CA ALA A 66 -11.07 -2.56 6.41
C ALA A 66 -11.49 -2.20 7.84
N ALA A 67 -12.19 -3.10 8.54
CA ALA A 67 -12.56 -2.90 9.94
C ALA A 67 -11.33 -2.72 10.84
N LEU A 68 -10.30 -3.56 10.69
CA LEU A 68 -9.04 -3.41 11.42
C LEU A 68 -8.34 -2.10 11.08
N GLU A 69 -8.29 -1.75 9.80
CA GLU A 69 -7.57 -0.56 9.34
C GLU A 69 -8.24 0.76 9.70
N GLN A 70 -9.52 0.76 10.16
CA GLN A 70 -10.14 1.95 10.74
C GLN A 70 -9.35 2.51 11.96
N GLY A 71 -8.71 1.62 12.72
CA GLY A 71 -7.87 2.01 13.87
C GLY A 71 -6.41 2.33 13.51
N SER A 72 -6.03 2.18 12.25
CA SER A 72 -4.65 2.28 11.79
C SER A 72 -4.34 3.66 11.21
N SER A 73 -3.16 4.20 11.51
CA SER A 73 -2.63 5.41 10.88
C SER A 73 -1.69 5.10 9.70
N HIS A 74 -1.59 3.84 9.28
CA HIS A 74 -0.69 3.43 8.22
C HIS A 74 -1.18 3.96 6.84
N PRO A 75 -0.28 4.41 5.94
CA PRO A 75 -0.70 4.91 4.62
C PRO A 75 -1.53 3.90 3.79
N LEU A 76 -1.28 2.59 3.95
CA LEU A 76 -2.04 1.54 3.26
C LEU A 76 -3.47 1.41 3.78
N ALA A 77 -3.74 1.80 5.04
CA ALA A 77 -5.09 1.75 5.62
C ALA A 77 -6.09 2.52 4.76
N ARG A 78 -5.70 3.72 4.30
CA ARG A 78 -6.57 4.54 3.47
C ARG A 78 -6.93 3.85 2.15
N ALA A 79 -5.97 3.21 1.50
CA ALA A 79 -6.22 2.47 0.26
C ALA A 79 -7.22 1.32 0.45
N ILE A 80 -7.14 0.64 1.59
CA ILE A 80 -8.04 -0.45 1.95
C ILE A 80 -9.45 0.08 2.25
N LEU A 81 -9.56 1.17 3.01
CA LEU A 81 -10.83 1.82 3.32
C LEU A 81 -11.49 2.39 2.05
N ASP A 82 -10.72 3.02 1.19
CA ASP A 82 -11.22 3.52 -0.10
C ASP A 82 -11.74 2.36 -0.99
N LYS A 83 -11.06 1.20 -0.96
CA LYS A 83 -11.51 0.00 -1.68
C LYS A 83 -12.77 -0.61 -1.09
N ALA A 84 -12.91 -0.59 0.23
CA ALA A 84 -14.11 -1.08 0.93
C ALA A 84 -15.33 -0.17 0.71
N GLY A 85 -15.11 1.14 0.47
CA GLY A 85 -16.18 2.10 0.18
C GLY A 85 -17.26 2.13 1.26
N ASP A 86 -18.52 1.97 0.85
CA ASP A 86 -19.69 2.03 1.72
C ASP A 86 -20.03 0.70 2.41
N MET A 87 -19.09 -0.26 2.46
CA MET A 87 -19.32 -1.53 3.17
C MET A 87 -19.60 -1.28 4.65
N GLN A 88 -20.59 -1.99 5.21
CA GLN A 88 -20.82 -1.99 6.65
C GLN A 88 -19.69 -2.76 7.34
N LEU A 89 -18.82 -2.03 8.01
CA LEU A 89 -17.66 -2.60 8.71
C LEU A 89 -18.05 -3.06 10.11
N PRO A 90 -17.65 -4.28 10.54
CA PRO A 90 -17.90 -4.74 11.89
C PRO A 90 -17.08 -3.92 12.91
N GLN A 91 -17.61 -3.85 14.12
CA GLN A 91 -16.87 -3.25 15.23
C GLN A 91 -15.69 -4.14 15.62
N VAL A 92 -14.52 -3.53 15.76
CA VAL A 92 -13.30 -4.20 16.22
C VAL A 92 -13.09 -3.94 17.71
N ASN A 93 -12.94 -4.99 18.48
CA ASN A 93 -12.57 -4.93 19.89
C ASN A 93 -11.08 -5.28 20.05
N GLY A 94 -10.46 -4.77 21.11
CA GLY A 94 -9.09 -5.13 21.45
C GLY A 94 -8.06 -4.76 20.37
N PHE A 95 -8.31 -3.73 19.55
CA PHE A 95 -7.37 -3.27 18.55
C PHE A 95 -5.99 -2.99 19.14
N ARG A 96 -4.95 -3.51 18.48
CA ARG A 96 -3.55 -3.30 18.87
C ARG A 96 -2.68 -3.10 17.63
N THR A 97 -1.79 -2.14 17.70
CA THR A 97 -0.72 -1.99 16.70
C THR A 97 0.50 -2.80 17.14
N LEU A 98 0.96 -3.69 16.26
CA LEU A 98 2.17 -4.50 16.42
C LEU A 98 3.28 -3.82 15.60
N ARG A 99 4.11 -3.05 16.29
CA ARG A 99 5.08 -2.14 15.66
C ARG A 99 5.97 -2.84 14.64
N GLY A 100 5.96 -2.38 13.39
CA GLY A 100 6.73 -2.95 12.29
C GLY A 100 6.21 -4.27 11.74
N LEU A 101 5.14 -4.85 12.32
CA LEU A 101 4.59 -6.14 11.94
C LEU A 101 3.18 -6.03 11.34
N GLY A 102 2.31 -5.22 11.96
CA GLY A 102 0.93 -5.08 11.53
C GLY A 102 -0.02 -4.65 12.65
N VAL A 103 -1.26 -5.11 12.58
CA VAL A 103 -2.31 -4.83 13.55
C VAL A 103 -3.08 -6.10 13.92
N SER A 104 -3.69 -6.11 15.10
CA SER A 104 -4.55 -7.19 15.56
C SER A 104 -5.82 -6.66 16.21
N GLY A 105 -6.84 -7.48 16.29
CA GLY A 105 -8.10 -7.17 16.96
C GLY A 105 -9.05 -8.34 16.88
N GLU A 106 -10.27 -8.14 17.37
CA GLU A 106 -11.33 -9.13 17.35
C GLU A 106 -12.59 -8.52 16.73
N ALA A 107 -13.18 -9.19 15.74
CA ALA A 107 -14.43 -8.79 15.13
C ALA A 107 -15.29 -10.02 14.83
N GLU A 108 -16.60 -9.91 15.05
CA GLU A 108 -17.59 -10.97 14.80
C GLU A 108 -17.25 -12.29 15.53
N GLY A 109 -16.53 -12.22 16.65
CA GLY A 109 -16.10 -13.38 17.45
C GLY A 109 -14.88 -14.11 16.88
N HIS A 110 -14.20 -13.53 15.91
CA HIS A 110 -12.95 -14.03 15.34
C HIS A 110 -11.78 -13.15 15.75
N ALA A 111 -10.66 -13.75 16.15
CA ALA A 111 -9.43 -13.00 16.30
C ALA A 111 -8.80 -12.79 14.91
N LEU A 112 -8.40 -11.56 14.67
CA LEU A 112 -7.87 -11.08 13.40
C LEU A 112 -6.43 -10.63 13.57
N LEU A 113 -5.59 -11.02 12.63
CA LEU A 113 -4.22 -10.54 12.49
C LEU A 113 -4.03 -10.05 11.07
N LEU A 114 -3.61 -8.80 10.91
CA LEU A 114 -3.31 -8.21 9.61
C LEU A 114 -1.89 -7.64 9.62
N GLY A 115 -1.05 -8.08 8.70
CA GLY A 115 0.30 -7.58 8.63
C GLY A 115 1.18 -8.28 7.59
N ASN A 116 2.48 -8.23 7.82
CA ASN A 116 3.47 -8.87 6.95
C ASN A 116 3.64 -10.36 7.30
N GLN A 117 4.38 -11.08 6.46
CA GLN A 117 4.65 -12.51 6.65
C GLN A 117 5.36 -12.80 7.98
N ALA A 118 6.22 -11.88 8.45
CA ALA A 118 6.90 -12.06 9.73
C ALA A 118 5.92 -12.11 10.92
N LEU A 119 4.85 -11.30 10.89
CA LEU A 119 3.79 -11.36 11.90
C LEU A 119 3.11 -12.72 11.94
N LEU A 120 2.72 -13.25 10.76
CA LEU A 120 2.02 -14.51 10.67
C LEU A 120 2.91 -15.66 11.13
N ASN A 121 4.19 -15.66 10.76
CA ASN A 121 5.17 -16.65 11.18
C ASN A 121 5.40 -16.62 12.71
N ASP A 122 5.49 -15.42 13.30
CA ASP A 122 5.63 -15.24 14.76
C ASP A 122 4.43 -15.84 15.52
N GLN A 123 3.25 -15.72 14.94
CA GLN A 123 2.01 -16.29 15.47
C GLN A 123 1.74 -17.73 15.01
N GLN A 124 2.73 -18.39 14.43
CA GLN A 124 2.69 -19.80 13.98
C GLN A 124 1.58 -20.08 12.94
N VAL A 125 1.20 -19.08 12.17
CA VAL A 125 0.28 -19.25 11.03
C VAL A 125 1.08 -19.77 9.83
N ASP A 126 0.69 -20.92 9.28
CA ASP A 126 1.35 -21.51 8.12
C ASP A 126 1.05 -20.71 6.85
N THR A 127 2.08 -20.10 6.28
CA THR A 127 1.99 -19.28 5.05
C THR A 127 2.56 -19.99 3.82
N LYS A 128 3.01 -21.25 3.93
CA LYS A 128 3.68 -21.97 2.84
C LYS A 128 2.82 -22.07 1.58
N ALA A 129 1.54 -22.31 1.73
CA ALA A 129 0.61 -22.42 0.62
C ALA A 129 0.48 -21.13 -0.22
N ILE A 130 0.83 -19.98 0.35
CA ILE A 130 0.65 -18.66 -0.27
C ILE A 130 1.98 -17.97 -0.61
N GLU A 131 3.13 -18.57 -0.27
CA GLU A 131 4.46 -17.96 -0.49
C GLU A 131 4.73 -17.60 -1.95
N ALA A 132 4.32 -18.46 -2.87
CA ALA A 132 4.48 -18.21 -4.30
C ALA A 132 3.69 -16.96 -4.75
N ASP A 133 2.46 -16.80 -4.27
CA ASP A 133 1.62 -15.64 -4.55
C ASP A 133 2.18 -14.37 -3.93
N ILE A 134 2.65 -14.43 -2.68
CA ILE A 134 3.31 -13.31 -1.99
C ILE A 134 4.51 -12.83 -2.82
N SER A 135 5.38 -13.77 -3.21
CA SER A 135 6.60 -13.46 -3.98
C SER A 135 6.26 -12.89 -5.37
N ALA A 136 5.25 -13.43 -6.04
CA ALA A 136 4.80 -12.94 -7.35
C ALA A 136 4.28 -11.50 -7.26
N GLN A 137 3.47 -11.17 -6.25
CA GLN A 137 2.97 -9.82 -6.05
C GLN A 137 4.09 -8.83 -5.67
N ALA A 138 4.99 -9.24 -4.79
CA ALA A 138 6.13 -8.42 -4.40
C ALA A 138 7.06 -8.11 -5.58
N SER A 139 7.30 -9.08 -6.48
CA SER A 139 8.11 -8.87 -7.69
C SER A 139 7.50 -7.87 -8.69
N GLN A 140 6.19 -7.68 -8.63
CA GLN A 140 5.44 -6.68 -9.41
C GLN A 140 5.40 -5.30 -8.72
N GLY A 141 6.08 -5.15 -7.57
CA GLY A 141 6.15 -3.90 -6.81
C GLY A 141 4.97 -3.67 -5.87
N ALA A 142 4.08 -4.66 -5.69
CA ALA A 142 3.02 -4.59 -4.69
C ALA A 142 3.57 -4.85 -3.28
N THR A 143 2.90 -4.32 -2.26
CA THR A 143 3.16 -4.62 -0.85
C THR A 143 2.07 -5.57 -0.36
N PRO A 144 2.36 -6.87 -0.18
CA PRO A 144 1.38 -7.82 0.34
C PRO A 144 1.04 -7.52 1.80
N ALA A 145 -0.25 -7.48 2.10
CA ALA A 145 -0.80 -7.47 3.45
C ALA A 145 -1.59 -8.77 3.65
N LEU A 146 -1.29 -9.49 4.71
CA LEU A 146 -1.82 -10.82 4.97
C LEU A 146 -2.80 -10.76 6.13
N LEU A 147 -4.03 -11.25 5.90
CA LEU A 147 -5.05 -11.41 6.94
C LEU A 147 -5.09 -12.88 7.39
N ALA A 148 -4.90 -13.11 8.68
CA ALA A 148 -5.25 -14.37 9.31
C ALA A 148 -6.50 -14.19 10.17
N VAL A 149 -7.45 -15.10 10.01
CA VAL A 149 -8.70 -15.17 10.77
C VAL A 149 -8.68 -16.47 11.56
N THR A 150 -8.69 -16.38 12.88
CA THR A 150 -8.77 -17.59 13.71
C THR A 150 -10.23 -17.90 14.01
N GLY A 151 -10.60 -19.20 13.88
CA GLY A 151 -11.93 -19.66 14.25
C GLY A 151 -12.25 -19.42 15.72
N LYS A 152 -13.55 -19.32 16.05
CA LYS A 152 -14.01 -19.34 17.44
C LYS A 152 -13.41 -20.54 18.17
N ARG A 153 -12.65 -20.27 19.25
CA ARG A 153 -12.41 -21.28 20.26
C ARG A 153 -13.67 -21.51 21.05
#